data_daa16ed3388faedd8fbb65939341a479
#
_entry.id   daa16ed3388faedd8fbb65939341a479
#
_cell.length_a   1.000
_cell.length_b   1.000
_cell.length_c   1.000
_cell.angle_alpha   90.00
_cell.angle_beta   90.00
_cell.angle_gamma   90.00
#
_symmetry.space_group_name_H-M   'P 1'
#
loop_
_entity.id
_entity.type
_entity.pdbx_description
1 polymer ?
#
loop_
_entity_poly.entity_id
_entity_poly.type
_entity_poly.pdbx_seq_one_letter_code
_entity_poly.pdbx_strand_id
1 'polypeptide(L)'
;MKETKVVKFGGSSLADAKQFKKVAEIILDDPTRRFVVASAPGKRYVEDIKVTDMLYKCYEMASEGQNFDEQFQMIKDRYNNIIMDLGIEDF
;
A
#
# COMPACT_ATOMS: atom_id res chain seq x y z
N MET A 1 -17.66 9.55 -27.93
CA MET A 1 -16.42 8.94 -27.41
C MET A 1 -16.43 8.99 -25.91
N LYS A 2 -16.20 7.86 -25.25
CA LYS A 2 -16.20 7.84 -23.78
C LYS A 2 -14.89 8.42 -23.26
N GLU A 3 -15.00 9.30 -22.28
CA GLU A 3 -13.87 9.83 -21.57
C GLU A 3 -13.18 8.71 -20.78
N THR A 4 -11.84 8.74 -20.76
CA THR A 4 -11.04 7.82 -19.96
C THR A 4 -10.25 8.63 -18.95
N LYS A 5 -10.34 8.23 -17.67
CA LYS A 5 -9.67 8.90 -16.58
C LYS A 5 -8.52 8.08 -16.04
N VAL A 6 -7.45 8.77 -15.65
CA VAL A 6 -6.36 8.20 -14.87
C VAL A 6 -6.52 8.71 -13.44
N VAL A 7 -6.54 7.80 -12.47
CA VAL A 7 -6.71 8.17 -11.06
C VAL A 7 -5.49 7.71 -10.26
N LYS A 8 -5.09 8.51 -9.28
CA LYS A 8 -3.96 8.20 -8.42
C LYS A 8 -4.42 8.20 -6.97
N PHE A 9 -3.97 7.19 -6.23
CA PHE A 9 -4.22 7.08 -4.79
C PHE A 9 -2.90 7.15 -4.05
N GLY A 10 -2.80 8.11 -3.12
CA GLY A 10 -1.61 8.30 -2.29
C GLY A 10 -1.55 7.27 -1.15
N GLY A 11 -0.45 7.31 -0.40
CA GLY A 11 -0.18 6.32 0.64
C GLY A 11 -1.22 6.26 1.76
N SER A 12 -1.75 7.40 2.20
CA SER A 12 -2.77 7.43 3.25
C SER A 12 -4.07 6.77 2.80
N SER A 13 -4.37 6.81 1.51
CA SER A 13 -5.55 6.15 0.93
C SER A 13 -5.40 4.64 0.84
N LEU A 14 -4.20 4.12 1.06
CA LEU A 14 -3.87 2.69 0.96
C LEU A 14 -3.25 2.16 2.26
N ALA A 15 -3.46 2.85 3.37
CA ALA A 15 -2.79 2.55 4.63
C ALA A 15 -3.21 1.21 5.23
N ASP A 16 -4.47 0.83 5.06
CA ASP A 16 -5.04 -0.41 5.61
C ASP A 16 -6.19 -0.92 4.74
N ALA A 17 -6.75 -2.08 5.11
CA ALA A 17 -7.84 -2.71 4.37
C ALA A 17 -9.09 -1.82 4.25
N LYS A 18 -9.42 -1.08 5.30
CA LYS A 18 -10.56 -0.16 5.28
C LYS A 18 -10.41 0.89 4.18
N GLN A 19 -9.21 1.45 4.05
CA GLN A 19 -8.91 2.44 3.01
C GLN A 19 -8.93 1.80 1.62
N PHE A 20 -8.41 0.59 1.47
CA PHE A 20 -8.48 -0.17 0.21
C PHE A 20 -9.92 -0.37 -0.25
N LYS A 21 -10.83 -0.68 0.68
CA LYS A 21 -12.25 -0.85 0.34
C LYS A 21 -12.86 0.45 -0.18
N LYS A 22 -12.50 1.60 0.41
CA LYS A 22 -12.94 2.91 -0.06
C LYS A 22 -12.42 3.20 -1.47
N VAL A 23 -11.17 2.86 -1.74
CA VAL A 23 -10.57 3.04 -3.07
C VAL A 23 -11.30 2.19 -4.10
N ALA A 24 -11.61 0.93 -3.76
CA ALA A 24 -12.37 0.05 -4.65
C ALA A 24 -13.74 0.63 -4.99
N GLU A 25 -14.45 1.18 -4.00
CA GLU A 25 -15.74 1.84 -4.23
C GLU A 25 -15.63 3.02 -5.18
N ILE A 26 -14.59 3.85 -5.01
CA ILE A 26 -14.35 5.00 -5.87
C ILE A 26 -14.10 4.56 -7.31
N ILE A 27 -13.27 3.53 -7.50
CA ILE A 27 -12.95 3.01 -8.84
C ILE A 27 -14.21 2.44 -9.50
N LEU A 28 -14.98 1.66 -8.78
CA LEU A 28 -16.18 1.00 -9.33
C LEU A 28 -17.36 1.96 -9.55
N ASP A 29 -17.37 3.09 -8.88
CA ASP A 29 -18.44 4.09 -8.99
C ASP A 29 -18.45 4.79 -10.36
N ASP A 30 -17.32 4.82 -11.06
CA ASP A 30 -17.21 5.49 -12.35
C ASP A 30 -16.41 4.63 -13.33
N PRO A 31 -17.06 4.00 -14.33
CA PRO A 31 -16.38 3.12 -15.28
C PRO A 31 -15.34 3.82 -16.17
N THR A 32 -15.33 5.15 -16.20
CA THR A 32 -14.29 5.90 -16.94
C THR A 32 -12.96 5.94 -16.21
N ARG A 33 -12.92 5.57 -14.93
CA ARG A 33 -11.69 5.45 -14.13
C ARG A 33 -11.00 4.13 -14.45
N ARG A 34 -10.30 4.09 -15.57
CA ARG A 34 -9.74 2.85 -16.13
C ARG A 34 -8.28 2.60 -15.79
N PHE A 35 -7.53 3.66 -15.56
CA PHE A 35 -6.10 3.57 -15.23
C PHE A 35 -5.89 4.02 -13.81
N VAL A 36 -5.39 3.12 -12.98
CA VAL A 36 -5.21 3.34 -11.54
C VAL A 36 -3.73 3.29 -11.20
N VAL A 37 -3.22 4.34 -10.57
CA VAL A 37 -1.86 4.42 -10.07
C VAL A 37 -1.94 4.38 -8.55
N ALA A 38 -1.33 3.35 -7.95
CA ALA A 38 -1.35 3.16 -6.50
C ALA A 38 0.03 3.41 -5.90
N SER A 39 0.05 4.08 -4.76
CA SER A 39 1.26 4.24 -3.95
C SER A 39 1.45 3.04 -3.02
N ALA A 40 2.60 2.96 -2.36
CA ALA A 40 2.79 2.01 -1.25
C ALA A 40 1.96 2.47 -0.04
N PRO A 41 1.56 1.54 0.86
CA PRO A 41 0.77 1.91 2.04
C PRO A 41 1.45 2.96 2.90
N GLY A 42 0.69 4.00 3.26
CA GLY A 42 1.15 5.08 4.12
C GLY A 42 0.90 4.79 5.60
N LYS A 43 0.88 5.86 6.39
CA LYS A 43 0.65 5.75 7.83
C LYS A 43 -0.81 5.41 8.13
N ARG A 44 -1.03 4.45 9.05
CA ARG A 44 -2.35 4.10 9.57
C ARG A 44 -2.79 5.08 10.66
N TYR A 45 -1.80 5.68 11.34
CA TYR A 45 -1.99 6.65 12.43
C TYR A 45 -0.73 7.54 12.48
N VAL A 46 -0.77 8.60 13.30
CA VAL A 46 0.27 9.65 13.29
C VAL A 46 1.67 9.10 13.52
N GLU A 47 1.84 8.17 14.45
CA GLU A 47 3.14 7.60 14.83
C GLU A 47 3.56 6.41 13.96
N ASP A 48 2.75 6.01 13.00
CA ASP A 48 3.06 4.86 12.14
C ASP A 48 4.19 5.19 11.16
N ILE A 49 4.72 4.15 10.54
CA ILE A 49 5.81 4.26 9.56
C ILE A 49 5.26 3.92 8.18
N LYS A 50 5.56 4.76 7.19
CA LYS A 50 5.21 4.48 5.80
C LYS A 50 6.03 3.29 5.28
N VAL A 51 5.42 2.48 4.40
CA VAL A 51 6.12 1.35 3.79
C VAL A 51 7.37 1.81 3.03
N THR A 52 7.31 2.95 2.32
CA THR A 52 8.47 3.49 1.62
C THR A 52 9.63 3.78 2.57
N ASP A 53 9.36 4.28 3.78
CA ASP A 53 10.39 4.53 4.79
C ASP A 53 10.98 3.22 5.31
N MET A 54 10.16 2.19 5.46
CA MET A 54 10.64 0.85 5.82
C MET A 54 11.58 0.28 4.76
N LEU A 55 11.26 0.49 3.48
CA LEU A 55 12.10 0.05 2.37
C LEU A 55 13.43 0.79 2.35
N TYR A 56 13.43 2.10 2.58
CA TYR A 56 14.66 2.88 2.70
C TYR A 56 15.53 2.37 3.85
N LYS A 57 14.91 2.01 4.97
CA LYS A 57 15.65 1.46 6.11
C LYS A 57 16.31 0.13 5.77
N CYS A 58 15.62 -0.75 5.06
CA CYS A 58 16.20 -2.01 4.59
C CYS A 58 17.39 -1.77 3.66
N TYR A 59 17.28 -0.82 2.74
CA TYR A 59 18.36 -0.45 1.83
C TYR A 59 19.57 0.08 2.61
N GLU A 60 19.34 0.97 3.56
CA GLU A 60 20.38 1.55 4.39
C GLU A 60 21.15 0.46 5.16
N MET A 61 20.43 -0.46 5.80
CA MET A 61 21.02 -1.57 6.54
C MET A 61 21.82 -2.50 5.62
N ALA A 62 21.25 -2.83 4.46
CA ALA A 62 21.92 -3.69 3.48
C ALA A 62 23.21 -3.05 2.95
N SER A 63 23.19 -1.75 2.69
CA SER A 63 24.36 -1.03 2.20
C SER A 63 25.51 -0.97 3.22
N GLU A 64 25.19 -1.09 4.50
CA GLU A 64 26.14 -1.13 5.60
C GLU A 64 26.53 -2.55 5.99
N GLY A 65 26.06 -3.56 5.26
CA GLY A 65 26.34 -4.96 5.55
C GLY A 65 25.61 -5.49 6.77
N GLN A 66 24.56 -4.83 7.22
CA GLN A 66 23.76 -5.24 8.38
C GLN A 66 22.64 -6.18 7.97
N ASN A 67 22.22 -7.04 8.90
CA ASN A 67 21.07 -7.93 8.68
C ASN A 67 19.78 -7.12 8.78
N PHE A 68 18.94 -7.18 7.75
CA PHE A 68 17.69 -6.43 7.68
C PHE A 68 16.43 -7.32 7.73
N ASP A 69 16.56 -8.59 8.13
CA ASP A 69 15.45 -9.54 8.14
C ASP A 69 14.27 -9.06 8.98
N GLU A 70 14.51 -8.48 10.15
CA GLU A 70 13.46 -7.96 11.01
C GLU A 70 12.71 -6.80 10.36
N GLN A 71 13.44 -5.88 9.72
CA GLN A 71 12.82 -4.75 9.01
C GLN A 71 11.98 -5.23 7.84
N PHE A 72 12.50 -6.19 7.08
CA PHE A 72 11.77 -6.75 5.96
C PHE A 72 10.52 -7.50 6.41
N GLN A 73 10.60 -8.21 7.55
CA GLN A 73 9.44 -8.89 8.12
C GLN A 73 8.33 -7.92 8.50
N MET A 74 8.67 -6.74 8.99
CA MET A 74 7.68 -5.69 9.29
C MET A 74 6.90 -5.27 8.03
N ILE A 75 7.59 -5.18 6.89
CA ILE A 75 6.95 -4.85 5.61
C ILE A 75 5.99 -5.98 5.20
N LYS A 76 6.45 -7.22 5.28
CA LYS A 76 5.62 -8.40 4.99
C LYS A 76 4.37 -8.44 5.86
N ASP A 77 4.53 -8.16 7.16
CA ASP A 77 3.41 -8.15 8.11
C ASP A 77 2.37 -7.09 7.75
N ARG A 78 2.82 -5.89 7.32
CA ARG A 78 1.92 -4.83 6.88
C ARG A 78 1.03 -5.30 5.73
N TYR A 79 1.63 -5.87 4.68
CA TYR A 79 0.89 -6.35 3.52
C TYR A 79 0.02 -7.56 3.88
N ASN A 80 0.53 -8.48 4.69
CA ASN A 80 -0.24 -9.65 5.10
C ASN A 80 -1.49 -9.25 5.90
N ASN A 81 -1.39 -8.25 6.77
CA ASN A 81 -2.53 -7.74 7.51
C ASN A 81 -3.59 -7.16 6.58
N ILE A 82 -3.18 -6.41 5.56
CA ILE A 82 -4.10 -5.86 4.56
C ILE A 82 -4.79 -6.99 3.80
N ILE A 83 -4.02 -7.98 3.34
CA ILE A 83 -4.53 -9.13 2.58
C ILE A 83 -5.55 -9.91 3.40
N MET A 84 -5.22 -10.22 4.65
CA MET A 84 -6.10 -10.95 5.55
C MET A 84 -7.39 -10.18 5.83
N ASP A 85 -7.29 -8.89 6.12
CA ASP A 85 -8.45 -8.06 6.43
C ASP A 85 -9.34 -7.82 5.22
N LEU A 86 -8.79 -7.91 4.00
CA LEU A 86 -9.56 -7.86 2.77
C LEU A 86 -10.22 -9.18 2.41
N GLY A 87 -9.83 -10.27 3.08
CA GLY A 87 -10.37 -11.59 2.82
C GLY A 87 -9.86 -12.23 1.52
N ILE A 88 -8.68 -11.86 1.07
CA ILE A 88 -8.07 -12.45 -0.13
C ILE A 88 -7.35 -13.74 0.28
N GLU A 89 -7.80 -14.88 -0.26
CA GLU A 89 -7.30 -16.19 0.14
C GLU A 89 -6.14 -16.70 -0.71
N ASP A 90 -6.17 -16.45 -2.00
CA ASP A 90 -5.19 -16.97 -2.97
C ASP A 90 -4.21 -15.87 -3.40
N PHE A 91 -3.31 -15.54 -2.52
CA PHE A 91 -2.36 -14.48 -2.83
C PHE A 91 -0.91 -14.92 -2.63
#